data_d9072ec1575b1ac65e71f304e5039c29
#
_entry.id   d9072ec1575b1ac65e71f304e5039c29
#
_cell.length_a   1.000
_cell.length_b   1.000
_cell.length_c   1.000
_cell.angle_alpha   90.00
_cell.angle_beta   90.00
_cell.angle_gamma   90.00
#
_symmetry.space_group_name_H-M   'P 1'
#
loop_
_entity.id
_entity.type
_entity.pdbx_description
1 polymer ?
#
loop_
_entity_poly.entity_id
_entity_poly.type
_entity_poly.pdbx_seq_one_letter_code
_entity_poly.pdbx_strand_id
1 'polypeptide(L)'
;MMKQIAPDVNNDSNRVESGSHPVEFREISVIQVMKSNEVVVVASDATVTVSDEGVVAHKEMREWKWLFSEITEIDRELENSVLLQTTELHNFGLCLKAEDEEEFLGLVERRYAESLGEVPARTVVGDSVKKSRRMFSMRKEFEFEDLPLAELSAENISAWFGNHHVLDRISLTMSAGEVTALIGPSGCGKSTFLRILNRMHELVPSASLSGEVLLDGEDIYDLQKKVIDARRQVGMVFQKPNPFPAMSIYDNVVAGFRVTGTKITATQRDEIVESSLQRAGLWKEVRDRLRQPGGGLSGGQQQRLCIARALALRPRVLLMDEPCSALDPTSTRRIEETIVDLRTDVTIVIVTHNMQQAARVSDQCAFFLAEQGTPGVIVEHGPTNAIFENPQDQRTADYVNGRFG
;
A
#
# COMPACT_ATOMS: atom_id res chain seq x y z
N MET A 1 51.74 45.77 13.86
CA MET A 1 51.25 46.86 12.98
C MET A 1 50.88 46.26 11.64
N MET A 2 49.64 45.87 11.45
CA MET A 2 49.07 45.67 10.14
C MET A 2 47.57 45.86 10.29
N LYS A 3 47.06 46.81 9.53
CA LYS A 3 45.68 47.30 9.55
C LYS A 3 44.73 46.27 8.94
N GLN A 4 43.65 46.02 9.64
CA GLN A 4 42.44 45.47 9.09
C GLN A 4 41.86 46.42 8.07
N ILE A 5 41.49 45.90 6.93
CA ILE A 5 40.58 46.57 5.96
C ILE A 5 39.36 45.62 5.87
N ALA A 6 38.25 46.13 6.35
CA ALA A 6 36.92 45.54 6.09
C ALA A 6 36.48 45.87 4.66
N PRO A 7 35.83 45.03 3.95
CA PRO A 7 35.07 45.43 2.76
C PRO A 7 33.64 45.82 3.10
N ASP A 8 33.25 46.92 2.47
CA ASP A 8 31.92 47.54 2.50
C ASP A 8 30.78 46.58 2.18
N VAL A 9 29.78 46.69 3.00
CA VAL A 9 28.42 46.22 2.71
C VAL A 9 27.83 47.20 1.68
N ASN A 10 27.70 46.78 0.43
CA ASN A 10 26.80 47.41 -0.52
C ASN A 10 25.58 46.55 -0.73
N ASN A 11 24.52 47.07 -0.23
CA ASN A 11 23.13 46.71 -0.39
C ASN A 11 22.72 46.94 -1.85
N ASP A 12 22.48 45.89 -2.62
CA ASP A 12 21.74 45.97 -3.87
C ASP A 12 20.70 44.85 -3.91
N SER A 13 19.59 45.16 -3.26
CA SER A 13 18.34 44.49 -3.42
C SER A 13 17.70 44.91 -4.75
N ASN A 14 17.17 43.95 -5.48
CA ASN A 14 16.32 44.02 -6.67
C ASN A 14 17.01 43.92 -8.03
N ARG A 15 17.27 42.68 -8.42
CA ARG A 15 17.06 42.24 -9.80
C ARG A 15 16.62 40.81 -9.80
N VAL A 16 15.33 40.58 -9.85
CA VAL A 16 14.76 39.29 -10.28
C VAL A 16 14.87 39.27 -11.80
N GLU A 17 15.94 38.71 -12.32
CA GLU A 17 16.01 38.32 -13.72
C GLU A 17 15.24 37.01 -13.88
N SER A 18 14.22 37.02 -14.71
CA SER A 18 13.57 35.84 -15.26
C SER A 18 14.54 35.12 -16.19
N GLY A 19 15.36 34.27 -15.65
CA GLY A 19 16.38 33.54 -16.38
C GLY A 19 16.50 32.11 -15.81
N SER A 20 16.45 31.15 -16.69
CA SER A 20 16.51 29.70 -16.54
C SER A 20 17.83 29.15 -15.96
N HIS A 21 18.39 29.80 -14.94
CA HIS A 21 19.59 29.29 -14.30
C HIS A 21 19.24 28.37 -13.12
N PRO A 22 19.94 27.22 -12.98
CA PRO A 22 19.79 26.36 -11.82
C PRO A 22 20.17 27.09 -10.52
N VAL A 23 19.38 26.89 -9.46
CA VAL A 23 19.65 27.43 -8.12
C VAL A 23 20.21 26.31 -7.25
N GLU A 24 21.35 26.56 -6.59
CA GLU A 24 22.01 25.60 -5.71
C GLU A 24 21.75 25.93 -4.24
N PHE A 25 21.42 24.88 -3.48
CA PHE A 25 21.36 24.87 -2.03
C PHE A 25 22.44 23.93 -1.47
N ARG A 26 23.08 24.28 -0.37
CA ARG A 26 24.17 23.51 0.23
C ARG A 26 23.84 23.13 1.67
N GLU A 27 24.58 22.14 2.20
CA GLU A 27 24.43 21.62 3.56
C GLU A 27 23.04 21.01 3.82
N ILE A 28 22.43 20.42 2.79
CA ILE A 28 21.15 19.73 2.87
C ILE A 28 21.37 18.26 3.15
N SER A 29 20.51 17.67 3.99
CA SER A 29 20.50 16.23 4.21
C SER A 29 19.46 15.55 3.36
N VAL A 30 19.86 14.53 2.61
CA VAL A 30 18.92 13.62 1.96
C VAL A 30 18.43 12.63 3.01
N ILE A 31 17.14 12.55 3.19
CA ILE A 31 16.49 11.69 4.18
C ILE A 31 15.64 10.62 3.51
N GLN A 32 15.48 9.51 4.19
CA GLN A 32 14.54 8.46 3.85
C GLN A 32 13.62 8.22 5.04
N VAL A 33 12.32 8.26 4.81
CA VAL A 33 11.32 7.93 5.83
C VAL A 33 11.09 6.42 5.78
N MET A 34 11.48 5.74 6.83
CA MET A 34 11.31 4.29 6.97
C MET A 34 9.84 3.96 7.28
N LYS A 35 9.44 2.72 7.03
CA LYS A 35 8.08 2.21 7.35
C LYS A 35 7.67 2.36 8.83
N SER A 36 8.64 2.59 9.72
CA SER A 36 8.46 2.89 11.14
C SER A 36 8.15 4.37 11.44
N ASN A 37 8.03 5.22 10.43
CA ASN A 37 8.08 6.69 10.56
C ASN A 37 9.41 7.21 11.14
N GLU A 38 10.43 6.38 11.17
CA GLU A 38 11.78 6.77 11.56
C GLU A 38 12.46 7.43 10.36
N VAL A 39 13.01 8.62 10.59
CA VAL A 39 13.74 9.37 9.56
C VAL A 39 15.20 8.95 9.62
N VAL A 40 15.71 8.42 8.52
CA VAL A 40 17.12 8.04 8.39
C VAL A 40 17.80 9.03 7.44
N VAL A 41 18.86 9.66 7.91
CA VAL A 41 19.72 10.50 7.06
C VAL A 41 20.55 9.58 6.17
N VAL A 42 20.29 9.62 4.86
CA VAL A 42 20.98 8.80 3.86
C VAL A 42 22.26 9.48 3.38
N ALA A 43 22.26 10.81 3.31
CA ALA A 43 23.41 11.63 3.02
C ALA A 43 23.28 12.98 3.72
N SER A 44 24.33 13.45 4.41
CA SER A 44 24.46 14.78 4.96
C SER A 44 25.31 15.66 4.05
N ASP A 45 25.17 16.97 4.15
CA ASP A 45 25.93 17.96 3.38
C ASP A 45 25.88 17.72 1.86
N ALA A 46 24.71 17.34 1.35
CA ALA A 46 24.46 17.25 -0.07
C ALA A 46 24.30 18.63 -0.70
N THR A 47 24.67 18.75 -1.96
CA THR A 47 24.33 19.92 -2.78
C THR A 47 23.04 19.63 -3.54
N VAL A 48 22.07 20.50 -3.45
CA VAL A 48 20.79 20.36 -4.13
C VAL A 48 20.64 21.47 -5.17
N THR A 49 20.33 21.07 -6.38
CA THR A 49 20.14 21.98 -7.51
C THR A 49 18.67 21.92 -7.94
N VAL A 50 18.01 23.06 -8.01
CA VAL A 50 16.65 23.22 -8.56
C VAL A 50 16.77 23.83 -9.96
N SER A 51 16.32 23.10 -10.98
CA SER A 51 16.33 23.50 -12.39
C SER A 51 14.89 23.57 -12.93
N ASP A 52 14.73 23.84 -14.22
CA ASP A 52 13.43 23.82 -14.89
C ASP A 52 12.88 22.40 -15.04
N GLU A 53 13.74 21.38 -15.00
CA GLU A 53 13.36 19.97 -15.16
C GLU A 53 12.98 19.31 -13.85
N GLY A 54 13.53 19.77 -12.72
CA GLY A 54 13.33 19.13 -11.43
C GLY A 54 14.35 19.50 -10.36
N VAL A 55 14.39 18.70 -9.31
CA VAL A 55 15.29 18.83 -8.17
C VAL A 55 16.29 17.68 -8.23
N VAL A 56 17.58 17.98 -8.07
CA VAL A 56 18.65 16.98 -8.07
C VAL A 56 19.52 17.20 -6.84
N ALA A 57 19.68 16.16 -6.03
CA ALA A 57 20.61 16.15 -4.90
C ALA A 57 21.86 15.33 -5.23
N HIS A 58 23.03 15.87 -5.00
CA HIS A 58 24.31 15.22 -5.23
C HIS A 58 25.12 15.08 -3.94
N LYS A 59 25.69 13.91 -3.71
CA LYS A 59 26.71 13.68 -2.70
C LYS A 59 27.71 12.65 -3.21
N GLU A 60 28.96 13.08 -3.46
CA GLU A 60 30.04 12.23 -3.99
C GLU A 60 29.66 11.53 -5.31
N MET A 61 29.52 10.18 -5.26
CA MET A 61 29.14 9.34 -6.40
C MET A 61 27.63 9.01 -6.44
N ARG A 62 26.83 9.60 -5.58
CA ARG A 62 25.39 9.36 -5.49
C ARG A 62 24.61 10.56 -5.96
N GLU A 63 23.53 10.30 -6.68
CA GLU A 63 22.59 11.27 -7.18
C GLU A 63 21.18 10.82 -6.87
N TRP A 64 20.32 11.75 -6.40
CA TRP A 64 18.89 11.57 -6.27
C TRP A 64 18.22 12.62 -7.14
N LYS A 65 17.32 12.20 -8.03
CA LYS A 65 16.69 13.07 -9.01
C LYS A 65 15.17 13.00 -8.90
N TRP A 66 14.52 14.15 -8.75
CA TRP A 66 13.08 14.32 -8.75
C TRP A 66 12.71 15.20 -9.94
N LEU A 67 12.23 14.61 -11.04
CA LEU A 67 11.73 15.36 -12.19
C LEU A 67 10.36 15.94 -11.88
N PHE A 68 10.12 17.21 -12.22
CA PHE A 68 8.82 17.83 -11.99
C PHE A 68 7.67 17.09 -12.68
N SER A 69 7.91 16.50 -13.86
CA SER A 69 6.93 15.65 -14.55
C SER A 69 6.56 14.37 -13.81
N GLU A 70 7.37 13.93 -12.83
CA GLU A 70 7.21 12.70 -12.07
C GLU A 70 6.83 12.92 -10.62
N ILE A 71 6.93 14.17 -10.12
CA ILE A 71 6.54 14.50 -8.75
C ILE A 71 5.03 14.34 -8.64
N THR A 72 4.61 13.46 -7.75
CA THR A 72 3.20 13.18 -7.45
C THR A 72 2.70 13.93 -6.23
N GLU A 73 3.61 14.26 -5.29
CA GLU A 73 3.28 14.93 -4.04
C GLU A 73 4.50 15.65 -3.45
N ILE A 74 4.25 16.82 -2.87
CA ILE A 74 5.22 17.58 -2.06
C ILE A 74 4.65 17.64 -0.65
N ASP A 75 5.29 16.94 0.30
CA ASP A 75 4.80 16.81 1.68
C ASP A 75 5.70 17.56 2.67
N ARG A 76 5.08 18.20 3.66
CA ARG A 76 5.70 19.02 4.71
C ARG A 76 5.36 18.53 6.12
N GLU A 77 4.92 17.31 6.29
CA GLU A 77 4.49 16.82 7.62
C GLU A 77 5.64 16.69 8.65
N LEU A 78 6.88 16.66 8.18
CA LEU A 78 8.06 16.61 9.04
C LEU A 78 8.66 18.00 9.19
N GLU A 79 8.89 18.43 10.42
CA GLU A 79 9.51 19.71 10.77
C GLU A 79 10.87 19.86 10.08
N ASN A 80 11.08 21.00 9.38
CA ASN A 80 12.27 21.31 8.58
C ASN A 80 12.59 20.31 7.45
N SER A 81 11.59 19.66 6.89
CA SER A 81 11.81 18.67 5.83
C SER A 81 10.77 18.78 4.72
N VAL A 82 11.24 18.63 3.48
CA VAL A 82 10.40 18.58 2.28
C VAL A 82 10.54 17.20 1.66
N LEU A 83 9.44 16.46 1.60
CA LEU A 83 9.38 15.16 0.93
C LEU A 83 8.87 15.38 -0.50
N LEU A 84 9.70 15.05 -1.49
CA LEU A 84 9.34 15.05 -2.90
C LEU A 84 9.06 13.61 -3.32
N GLN A 85 7.80 13.27 -3.50
CA GLN A 85 7.40 11.92 -3.86
C GLN A 85 7.33 11.77 -5.39
N THR A 86 8.01 10.77 -5.93
CA THR A 86 7.89 10.34 -7.32
C THR A 86 7.58 8.85 -7.39
N THR A 87 7.32 8.34 -8.59
CA THR A 87 7.11 6.91 -8.81
C THR A 87 8.34 6.06 -8.47
N GLU A 88 9.55 6.62 -8.59
CA GLU A 88 10.81 5.91 -8.34
C GLU A 88 11.39 6.14 -6.94
N LEU A 89 11.29 7.37 -6.42
CA LEU A 89 11.86 7.78 -5.13
C LEU A 89 10.78 7.97 -4.06
N HIS A 90 10.07 6.90 -3.75
CA HIS A 90 9.12 6.91 -2.64
C HIS A 90 9.83 7.03 -1.29
N ASN A 91 9.33 7.92 -0.44
CA ASN A 91 9.84 8.15 0.93
C ASN A 91 11.26 8.75 1.01
N PHE A 92 11.75 9.35 -0.05
CA PHE A 92 12.95 10.19 0.00
C PHE A 92 12.55 11.66 0.04
N GLY A 93 13.30 12.45 0.76
CA GLY A 93 13.09 13.88 0.88
C GLY A 93 14.37 14.61 1.25
N LEU A 94 14.22 15.90 1.47
CA LEU A 94 15.31 16.82 1.80
C LEU A 94 15.01 17.46 3.15
N CYS A 95 15.98 17.41 4.07
CA CYS A 95 15.94 18.14 5.32
C CYS A 95 16.76 19.40 5.16
N LEU A 96 16.12 20.57 5.25
CA LEU A 96 16.70 21.89 5.05
C LEU A 96 16.86 22.60 6.39
N LYS A 97 17.73 23.64 6.43
CA LYS A 97 17.72 24.59 7.53
C LYS A 97 16.44 25.42 7.48
N ALA A 98 15.92 25.80 8.65
CA ALA A 98 14.66 26.55 8.74
C ALA A 98 14.63 27.88 7.95
N GLU A 99 15.79 28.50 7.78
CA GLU A 99 15.97 29.74 7.00
C GLU A 99 15.90 29.53 5.48
N ASP A 100 16.23 28.33 4.98
CA ASP A 100 16.26 27.97 3.56
C ASP A 100 14.95 27.30 3.09
N GLU A 101 14.13 26.82 4.03
CA GLU A 101 12.92 26.02 3.72
C GLU A 101 11.88 26.79 2.90
N GLU A 102 11.57 28.02 3.30
CA GLU A 102 10.57 28.83 2.58
C GLU A 102 11.04 29.24 1.18
N GLU A 103 12.33 29.56 1.02
CA GLU A 103 12.91 29.96 -0.27
C GLU A 103 12.98 28.77 -1.22
N PHE A 104 13.50 27.62 -0.74
CA PHE A 104 13.57 26.38 -1.49
C PHE A 104 12.18 25.95 -1.97
N LEU A 105 11.24 25.93 -1.07
CA LEU A 105 9.90 25.48 -1.34
C LEU A 105 9.14 26.38 -2.32
N GLY A 106 9.27 27.68 -2.14
CA GLY A 106 8.70 28.68 -3.06
C GLY A 106 9.27 28.57 -4.48
N LEU A 107 10.54 28.16 -4.59
CA LEU A 107 11.18 27.92 -5.88
C LEU A 107 10.67 26.61 -6.53
N VAL A 108 10.62 25.53 -5.77
CA VAL A 108 10.14 24.21 -6.25
C VAL A 108 8.67 24.31 -6.68
N GLU A 109 7.81 24.90 -5.87
CA GLU A 109 6.39 25.09 -6.20
C GLU A 109 6.18 25.94 -7.47
N ARG A 110 6.97 27.00 -7.65
CA ARG A 110 6.90 27.84 -8.84
C ARG A 110 7.29 27.09 -10.10
N ARG A 111 8.42 26.40 -10.07
CA ARG A 111 8.91 25.66 -11.23
C ARG A 111 8.06 24.42 -11.55
N TYR A 112 7.50 23.82 -10.54
CA TYR A 112 6.52 22.73 -10.72
C TYR A 112 5.25 23.26 -11.42
N ALA A 113 4.70 24.40 -10.99
CA ALA A 113 3.55 25.02 -11.65
C ALA A 113 3.86 25.42 -13.10
N GLU A 114 5.05 25.96 -13.37
CA GLU A 114 5.52 26.28 -14.72
C GLU A 114 5.62 25.03 -15.61
N SER A 115 6.07 23.91 -15.05
CA SER A 115 6.17 22.61 -15.77
C SER A 115 4.80 22.06 -16.19
N LEU A 116 3.76 22.40 -15.44
CA LEU A 116 2.37 22.02 -15.76
C LEU A 116 1.68 22.97 -16.75
N GLY A 117 2.38 24.02 -17.24
CA GLY A 117 1.83 25.01 -18.16
C GLY A 117 0.90 26.05 -17.50
N GLU A 118 0.93 26.16 -16.18
CA GLU A 118 0.19 27.18 -15.43
C GLU A 118 1.01 28.48 -15.35
N VAL A 119 0.48 29.57 -15.90
CA VAL A 119 1.12 30.90 -15.82
C VAL A 119 1.00 31.43 -14.40
N PRO A 120 2.10 31.68 -13.67
CA PRO A 120 2.02 32.22 -12.32
C PRO A 120 1.45 33.62 -12.34
N ALA A 121 0.28 33.83 -11.73
CA ALA A 121 -0.24 35.14 -11.44
C ALA A 121 0.73 35.86 -10.49
N ARG A 122 1.21 37.08 -10.85
CA ARG A 122 2.02 37.95 -10.01
C ARG A 122 1.40 38.06 -8.63
N THR A 123 2.02 37.46 -7.63
CA THR A 123 1.46 37.38 -6.27
C THR A 123 2.22 38.31 -5.34
N VAL A 124 1.48 39.18 -4.71
CA VAL A 124 1.93 40.00 -3.60
C VAL A 124 2.16 39.11 -2.39
N VAL A 125 3.35 39.19 -1.81
CA VAL A 125 3.72 38.46 -0.60
C VAL A 125 2.74 38.81 0.52
N GLY A 126 1.94 37.87 0.97
CA GLY A 126 1.03 38.04 2.10
C GLY A 126 -0.26 37.22 2.06
N ASP A 127 -0.83 36.94 0.89
CA ASP A 127 -2.13 36.24 0.79
C ASP A 127 -2.09 34.90 0.05
N SER A 128 -0.97 34.52 -0.55
CA SER A 128 -0.86 33.31 -1.38
C SER A 128 -0.78 32.02 -0.59
N VAL A 129 -0.23 32.05 0.62
CA VAL A 129 -0.16 30.87 1.51
C VAL A 129 -1.55 30.33 1.87
N LYS A 130 -2.57 31.21 1.96
CA LYS A 130 -3.95 30.78 2.22
C LYS A 130 -4.69 30.30 0.96
N LYS A 131 -4.30 30.74 -0.24
CA LYS A 131 -4.94 30.31 -1.50
C LYS A 131 -4.29 29.06 -2.07
N SER A 132 -2.98 28.91 -1.96
CA SER A 132 -2.24 27.69 -2.31
C SER A 132 -2.71 26.49 -1.47
N ARG A 133 -2.93 26.69 -0.15
CA ARG A 133 -3.60 25.69 0.70
C ARG A 133 -4.98 25.23 0.20
N ARG A 134 -5.65 26.01 -0.65
CA ARG A 134 -6.97 25.65 -1.20
C ARG A 134 -6.89 24.93 -2.55
N MET A 135 -5.83 25.09 -3.32
CA MET A 135 -5.69 24.47 -4.65
C MET A 135 -5.06 23.07 -4.60
N PHE A 136 -4.13 22.81 -3.66
CA PHE A 136 -3.59 21.46 -3.41
C PHE A 136 -4.48 20.59 -2.52
N SER A 137 -5.63 21.07 -2.09
CA SER A 137 -6.60 20.36 -1.24
C SER A 137 -7.79 19.80 -2.02
N MET A 138 -7.60 19.31 -3.23
CA MET A 138 -8.55 18.33 -3.80
C MET A 138 -8.22 16.92 -3.27
N ARG A 139 -8.11 16.77 -1.95
CA ARG A 139 -8.27 15.47 -1.32
C ARG A 139 -9.72 15.08 -1.54
N LYS A 140 -9.97 14.01 -2.31
CA LYS A 140 -11.31 13.45 -2.49
C LYS A 140 -11.92 13.25 -1.12
N GLU A 141 -13.08 13.85 -0.84
CA GLU A 141 -13.91 13.43 0.28
C GLU A 141 -14.26 11.97 0.07
N PHE A 142 -14.16 11.20 1.13
CA PHE A 142 -14.51 9.78 1.08
C PHE A 142 -16.04 9.70 1.02
N GLU A 143 -16.56 9.37 -0.15
CA GLU A 143 -17.97 9.07 -0.32
C GLU A 143 -18.21 7.60 0.04
N PHE A 144 -19.22 7.37 0.87
CA PHE A 144 -19.67 6.03 1.28
C PHE A 144 -20.53 5.41 0.18
N GLU A 145 -20.03 5.31 -1.06
CA GLU A 145 -20.70 4.54 -2.07
C GLU A 145 -20.55 3.05 -1.78
N ASP A 146 -21.66 2.33 -1.79
CA ASP A 146 -21.64 0.87 -1.79
C ASP A 146 -21.18 0.42 -3.19
N LEU A 147 -19.90 0.12 -3.30
CA LEU A 147 -19.34 -0.41 -4.53
C LEU A 147 -19.90 -1.83 -4.76
N PRO A 148 -20.27 -2.18 -5.99
CA PRO A 148 -20.70 -3.54 -6.29
C PRO A 148 -19.60 -4.53 -5.99
N LEU A 149 -19.98 -5.76 -5.67
CA LEU A 149 -19.05 -6.89 -5.59
C LEU A 149 -18.25 -7.00 -6.88
N ALA A 150 -16.98 -7.35 -6.78
CA ALA A 150 -16.10 -7.43 -7.94
C ALA A 150 -15.67 -8.86 -8.24
N GLU A 151 -15.60 -9.19 -9.51
CA GLU A 151 -14.86 -10.34 -10.00
C GLU A 151 -13.38 -10.00 -10.08
N LEU A 152 -12.53 -10.91 -9.60
CA LEU A 152 -11.09 -10.81 -9.75
C LEU A 152 -10.60 -12.00 -10.59
N SER A 153 -9.96 -11.75 -11.71
CA SER A 153 -9.39 -12.81 -12.55
C SER A 153 -7.89 -12.65 -12.73
N ALA A 154 -7.20 -13.77 -12.81
CA ALA A 154 -5.80 -13.87 -13.16
C ALA A 154 -5.69 -14.65 -14.45
N GLU A 155 -4.95 -14.13 -15.44
CA GLU A 155 -4.81 -14.74 -16.75
C GLU A 155 -3.35 -15.00 -17.09
N ASN A 156 -3.01 -16.29 -17.27
CA ASN A 156 -1.67 -16.75 -17.67
C ASN A 156 -0.53 -16.23 -16.78
N ILE A 157 -0.75 -16.11 -15.49
CA ILE A 157 0.21 -15.56 -14.54
C ILE A 157 1.43 -16.48 -14.44
N SER A 158 2.59 -15.96 -14.83
CA SER A 158 3.90 -16.56 -14.51
C SER A 158 4.72 -15.57 -13.69
N ALA A 159 5.43 -16.05 -12.67
CA ALA A 159 6.13 -15.19 -11.73
C ALA A 159 7.53 -15.73 -11.37
N TRP A 160 8.47 -14.79 -11.20
CA TRP A 160 9.87 -15.08 -10.87
C TRP A 160 10.36 -14.21 -9.72
N PHE A 161 11.35 -14.71 -8.98
CA PHE A 161 12.23 -13.95 -8.12
C PHE A 161 13.67 -14.13 -8.60
N GLY A 162 14.22 -13.13 -9.29
CA GLY A 162 15.44 -13.26 -10.06
C GLY A 162 15.31 -14.37 -11.13
N ASN A 163 16.16 -15.38 -11.06
CA ASN A 163 16.12 -16.52 -11.97
C ASN A 163 15.22 -17.67 -11.50
N HIS A 164 14.61 -17.54 -10.31
CA HIS A 164 13.77 -18.60 -9.76
C HIS A 164 12.32 -18.46 -10.25
N HIS A 165 11.88 -19.38 -11.10
CA HIS A 165 10.50 -19.46 -11.61
C HIS A 165 9.61 -20.09 -10.53
N VAL A 166 8.64 -19.33 -10.02
CA VAL A 166 7.80 -19.73 -8.87
C VAL A 166 6.39 -20.15 -9.30
N LEU A 167 5.83 -19.51 -10.32
CA LEU A 167 4.48 -19.80 -10.84
C LEU A 167 4.53 -19.89 -12.37
N ASP A 168 3.83 -20.86 -12.95
CA ASP A 168 3.75 -21.05 -14.40
C ASP A 168 2.31 -21.05 -14.90
N ARG A 169 1.95 -20.04 -15.69
CA ARG A 169 0.70 -19.89 -16.45
C ARG A 169 -0.56 -20.17 -15.61
N ILE A 170 -0.64 -19.59 -14.43
CA ILE A 170 -1.81 -19.67 -13.57
C ILE A 170 -2.96 -18.84 -14.16
N SER A 171 -4.09 -19.48 -14.42
CA SER A 171 -5.34 -18.80 -14.78
C SER A 171 -6.43 -19.23 -13.79
N LEU A 172 -7.09 -18.24 -13.15
CA LEU A 172 -8.13 -18.48 -12.16
C LEU A 172 -9.06 -17.28 -12.08
N THR A 173 -10.36 -17.54 -12.16
CA THR A 173 -11.41 -16.53 -11.93
C THR A 173 -11.98 -16.72 -10.52
N MET A 174 -12.03 -15.63 -9.76
CA MET A 174 -12.63 -15.54 -8.44
C MET A 174 -13.91 -14.71 -8.56
N SER A 175 -15.03 -15.40 -8.60
CA SER A 175 -16.34 -14.80 -8.88
C SER A 175 -16.78 -13.81 -7.80
N ALA A 176 -17.50 -12.78 -8.21
CA ALA A 176 -18.04 -11.76 -7.32
C ALA A 176 -18.94 -12.36 -6.23
N GLY A 177 -18.64 -12.02 -4.95
CA GLY A 177 -19.43 -12.50 -3.80
C GLY A 177 -19.19 -13.97 -3.41
N GLU A 178 -18.20 -14.63 -4.00
CA GLU A 178 -17.80 -15.99 -3.61
C GLU A 178 -16.52 -15.98 -2.78
N VAL A 179 -16.32 -17.07 -2.04
CA VAL A 179 -15.07 -17.38 -1.34
C VAL A 179 -14.30 -18.41 -2.14
N THR A 180 -13.13 -18.05 -2.66
CA THR A 180 -12.23 -18.96 -3.37
C THR A 180 -11.09 -19.39 -2.46
N ALA A 181 -10.98 -20.69 -2.15
CA ALA A 181 -9.87 -21.25 -1.40
C ALA A 181 -8.72 -21.68 -2.31
N LEU A 182 -7.49 -21.29 -1.94
CA LEU A 182 -6.26 -21.77 -2.56
C LEU A 182 -5.62 -22.79 -1.62
N ILE A 183 -5.60 -24.07 -2.02
CA ILE A 183 -5.04 -25.16 -1.24
C ILE A 183 -3.81 -25.76 -1.93
N GLY A 184 -3.00 -26.52 -1.20
CA GLY A 184 -1.81 -27.18 -1.72
C GLY A 184 -0.65 -27.18 -0.73
N PRO A 185 0.42 -27.95 -0.99
CA PRO A 185 1.57 -28.07 -0.10
C PRO A 185 2.30 -26.73 0.09
N SER A 186 3.09 -26.63 1.18
CA SER A 186 3.92 -25.47 1.42
C SER A 186 4.95 -25.30 0.31
N GLY A 187 5.20 -24.05 -0.09
CA GLY A 187 6.19 -23.73 -1.12
C GLY A 187 5.69 -23.80 -2.57
N CYS A 188 4.45 -24.22 -2.85
CA CYS A 188 3.91 -24.28 -4.22
C CYS A 188 3.46 -22.93 -4.80
N GLY A 189 3.75 -21.80 -4.16
CA GLY A 189 3.52 -20.46 -4.71
C GLY A 189 2.19 -19.80 -4.35
N LYS A 190 1.29 -20.37 -3.53
CA LYS A 190 -0.02 -19.80 -3.15
C LYS A 190 0.06 -18.39 -2.59
N SER A 191 0.94 -18.15 -1.61
CA SER A 191 1.12 -16.79 -1.03
C SER A 191 1.78 -15.83 -2.02
N THR A 192 2.59 -16.31 -2.96
CA THR A 192 3.12 -15.51 -4.06
C THR A 192 1.98 -15.09 -4.99
N PHE A 193 1.14 -16.03 -5.41
CA PHE A 193 -0.04 -15.74 -6.22
C PHE A 193 -0.97 -14.76 -5.52
N LEU A 194 -1.26 -14.96 -4.23
CA LEU A 194 -2.09 -14.04 -3.46
C LEU A 194 -1.53 -12.61 -3.44
N ARG A 195 -0.20 -12.44 -3.31
CA ARG A 195 0.46 -11.12 -3.34
C ARG A 195 0.50 -10.49 -4.73
N ILE A 196 0.42 -11.28 -5.78
CA ILE A 196 0.27 -10.78 -7.15
C ILE A 196 -1.10 -10.13 -7.31
N LEU A 197 -2.17 -10.71 -6.77
CA LEU A 197 -3.54 -10.22 -6.89
C LEU A 197 -3.77 -8.80 -6.33
N ASN A 198 -2.83 -8.25 -5.54
CA ASN A 198 -2.89 -6.87 -5.02
C ASN A 198 -1.58 -6.08 -5.26
N ARG A 199 -0.76 -6.51 -6.20
CA ARG A 199 0.50 -5.85 -6.56
C ARG A 199 1.53 -5.78 -5.42
N MET A 200 1.42 -6.65 -4.39
CA MET A 200 2.40 -6.65 -3.30
C MET A 200 3.72 -7.36 -3.65
N HIS A 201 3.73 -8.25 -4.68
CA HIS A 201 4.97 -8.90 -5.08
C HIS A 201 5.98 -7.91 -5.68
N GLU A 202 5.53 -6.80 -6.26
CA GLU A 202 6.38 -5.70 -6.75
C GLU A 202 7.26 -5.06 -5.67
N LEU A 203 6.95 -5.29 -4.37
CA LEU A 203 7.79 -4.83 -3.26
C LEU A 203 9.12 -5.59 -3.14
N VAL A 204 9.27 -6.68 -3.87
CA VAL A 204 10.52 -7.45 -3.93
C VAL A 204 11.28 -7.01 -5.19
N PRO A 205 12.46 -6.38 -5.08
CA PRO A 205 13.18 -5.81 -6.23
C PRO A 205 13.50 -6.81 -7.35
N SER A 206 13.61 -8.10 -7.01
CA SER A 206 13.89 -9.17 -7.98
C SER A 206 12.64 -9.83 -8.54
N ALA A 207 11.45 -9.36 -8.17
CA ALA A 207 10.19 -9.93 -8.65
C ALA A 207 9.90 -9.49 -10.07
N SER A 208 9.46 -10.44 -10.90
CA SER A 208 8.92 -10.18 -12.23
C SER A 208 7.67 -11.00 -12.47
N LEU A 209 6.80 -10.49 -13.34
CA LEU A 209 5.49 -11.02 -13.64
C LEU A 209 5.25 -11.03 -15.15
N SER A 210 4.54 -12.05 -15.63
CA SER A 210 3.90 -12.10 -16.95
C SER A 210 2.46 -12.55 -16.78
N GLY A 211 1.59 -12.11 -17.66
CA GLY A 211 0.13 -12.31 -17.56
C GLY A 211 -0.56 -11.08 -17.03
N GLU A 212 -1.87 -11.18 -16.80
CA GLU A 212 -2.74 -10.06 -16.43
C GLU A 212 -3.55 -10.39 -15.18
N VAL A 213 -3.83 -9.39 -14.33
CA VAL A 213 -4.76 -9.48 -13.21
C VAL A 213 -5.86 -8.45 -13.42
N LEU A 214 -7.08 -8.92 -13.61
CA LEU A 214 -8.21 -8.08 -13.96
C LEU A 214 -9.20 -7.97 -12.79
N LEU A 215 -9.57 -6.76 -12.43
CA LEU A 215 -10.68 -6.47 -11.53
C LEU A 215 -11.85 -5.94 -12.35
N ASP A 216 -12.92 -6.72 -12.48
CA ASP A 216 -14.06 -6.47 -13.40
C ASP A 216 -13.61 -6.20 -14.85
N GLY A 217 -12.62 -6.97 -15.32
CA GLY A 217 -12.06 -6.84 -16.67
C GLY A 217 -11.06 -5.70 -16.86
N GLU A 218 -10.75 -4.93 -15.82
CA GLU A 218 -9.73 -3.87 -15.87
C GLU A 218 -8.41 -4.33 -15.27
N ASP A 219 -7.32 -4.27 -16.02
CA ASP A 219 -5.99 -4.64 -15.54
C ASP A 219 -5.56 -3.75 -14.37
N ILE A 220 -5.26 -4.37 -13.23
CA ILE A 220 -4.75 -3.66 -12.05
C ILE A 220 -3.27 -3.28 -12.18
N TYR A 221 -2.55 -3.84 -13.16
CA TYR A 221 -1.14 -3.55 -13.47
C TYR A 221 -0.97 -2.52 -14.59
N ASP A 222 -2.08 -1.98 -15.13
CA ASP A 222 -2.00 -0.88 -16.09
C ASP A 222 -1.12 0.25 -15.53
N LEU A 223 -0.14 0.69 -16.33
CA LEU A 223 0.83 1.72 -15.97
C LEU A 223 0.18 3.08 -15.63
N GLN A 224 -1.03 3.33 -16.12
CA GLN A 224 -1.79 4.53 -15.79
C GLN A 224 -2.51 4.43 -14.44
N LYS A 225 -2.61 3.23 -13.86
CA LYS A 225 -3.28 3.01 -12.56
C LYS A 225 -2.28 3.12 -11.42
N LYS A 226 -2.61 3.94 -10.44
CA LYS A 226 -1.79 4.05 -9.22
C LYS A 226 -1.89 2.77 -8.40
N VAL A 227 -0.75 2.28 -7.93
CA VAL A 227 -0.67 1.09 -7.05
C VAL A 227 -1.56 1.22 -5.82
N ILE A 228 -1.70 2.44 -5.27
CA ILE A 228 -2.53 2.71 -4.10
C ILE A 228 -4.01 2.47 -4.39
N ASP A 229 -4.49 2.76 -5.61
CA ASP A 229 -5.90 2.55 -5.98
C ASP A 229 -6.19 1.05 -6.12
N ALA A 230 -5.28 0.26 -6.70
CA ALA A 230 -5.40 -1.20 -6.75
C ALA A 230 -5.42 -1.81 -5.34
N ARG A 231 -4.49 -1.40 -4.46
CA ARG A 231 -4.41 -1.89 -3.07
C ARG A 231 -5.56 -1.43 -2.18
N ARG A 232 -6.24 -0.35 -2.54
CA ARG A 232 -7.45 0.09 -1.86
C ARG A 232 -8.65 -0.79 -2.21
N GLN A 233 -8.76 -1.22 -3.46
CA GLN A 233 -9.84 -2.10 -3.94
C GLN A 233 -9.62 -3.56 -3.55
N VAL A 234 -8.35 -3.99 -3.42
CA VAL A 234 -7.97 -5.37 -3.07
C VAL A 234 -7.22 -5.36 -1.74
N GLY A 235 -7.96 -5.51 -0.65
CA GLY A 235 -7.45 -5.54 0.72
C GLY A 235 -6.71 -6.85 1.04
N MET A 236 -5.84 -6.83 2.08
CA MET A 236 -5.09 -8.01 2.50
C MET A 236 -5.05 -8.20 4.01
N VAL A 237 -5.25 -9.44 4.43
CA VAL A 237 -5.06 -9.94 5.79
C VAL A 237 -3.92 -10.96 5.78
N PHE A 238 -2.92 -10.75 6.63
CA PHE A 238 -1.70 -11.57 6.67
C PHE A 238 -1.85 -12.74 7.64
N GLN A 239 -1.00 -13.74 7.44
CA GLN A 239 -0.92 -14.95 8.27
C GLN A 239 -0.68 -14.61 9.76
N LYS A 240 0.29 -13.74 10.04
CA LYS A 240 0.52 -13.24 11.40
C LYS A 240 -0.27 -11.96 11.60
N PRO A 241 -1.06 -11.85 12.69
CA PRO A 241 -1.69 -10.59 13.04
C PRO A 241 -0.65 -9.47 13.10
N ASN A 242 -0.94 -8.37 12.44
CA ASN A 242 -0.03 -7.22 12.33
C ASN A 242 -0.73 -5.89 12.67
N PRO A 243 -1.47 -5.80 13.80
CA PRO A 243 -1.98 -4.50 14.21
C PRO A 243 -0.80 -3.57 14.54
N PHE A 244 -1.03 -2.28 14.46
CA PHE A 244 -0.07 -1.30 15.00
C PHE A 244 -0.14 -1.35 16.52
N PRO A 245 0.84 -1.94 17.22
CA PRO A 245 0.68 -2.33 18.63
C PRO A 245 0.53 -1.16 19.57
N ALA A 246 1.16 -0.02 19.29
CA ALA A 246 1.08 1.20 20.09
C ALA A 246 -0.18 2.04 19.78
N MET A 247 -0.78 1.86 18.60
CA MET A 247 -2.02 2.57 18.25
C MET A 247 -3.21 1.97 19.01
N SER A 248 -4.20 2.81 19.30
CA SER A 248 -5.48 2.34 19.86
C SER A 248 -6.20 1.39 18.88
N ILE A 249 -7.14 0.60 19.39
CA ILE A 249 -8.02 -0.23 18.56
C ILE A 249 -8.73 0.64 17.51
N TYR A 250 -9.24 1.79 17.93
CA TYR A 250 -9.87 2.79 17.07
C TYR A 250 -8.94 3.28 15.95
N ASP A 251 -7.72 3.73 16.30
CA ASP A 251 -6.76 4.25 15.33
C ASP A 251 -6.24 3.18 14.37
N ASN A 252 -6.15 1.93 14.83
CA ASN A 252 -5.83 0.80 13.95
C ASN A 252 -6.84 0.65 12.81
N VAL A 253 -8.14 0.73 13.11
CA VAL A 253 -9.20 0.58 12.09
C VAL A 253 -9.10 1.69 11.04
N VAL A 254 -8.90 2.94 11.45
CA VAL A 254 -8.86 4.09 10.53
C VAL A 254 -7.47 4.41 9.97
N ALA A 255 -6.46 3.60 10.29
CA ALA A 255 -5.08 3.86 9.86
C ALA A 255 -4.93 4.00 8.34
N GLY A 256 -5.69 3.21 7.55
CA GLY A 256 -5.66 3.26 6.10
C GLY A 256 -6.02 4.63 5.52
N PHE A 257 -6.94 5.38 6.15
CA PHE A 257 -7.32 6.72 5.70
C PHE A 257 -6.20 7.74 5.88
N ARG A 258 -5.36 7.56 6.91
CA ARG A 258 -4.17 8.41 7.12
C ARG A 258 -3.12 8.16 6.04
N VAL A 259 -2.87 6.87 5.71
CA VAL A 259 -1.90 6.47 4.69
C VAL A 259 -2.34 6.91 3.30
N THR A 260 -3.64 6.81 2.98
CA THR A 260 -4.18 7.23 1.67
C THR A 260 -4.43 8.73 1.57
N GLY A 261 -4.19 9.50 2.66
CA GLY A 261 -4.48 10.92 2.71
C GLY A 261 -5.97 11.28 2.59
N THR A 262 -6.86 10.30 2.68
CA THR A 262 -8.31 10.47 2.54
C THR A 262 -8.89 11.17 3.76
N LYS A 263 -9.57 12.29 3.56
CA LYS A 263 -10.24 13.01 4.65
C LYS A 263 -11.58 12.36 4.97
N ILE A 264 -11.79 12.09 6.24
CA ILE A 264 -13.08 11.63 6.79
C ILE A 264 -13.44 12.51 7.99
N THR A 265 -14.74 12.85 8.12
CA THR A 265 -15.25 13.59 9.28
C THR A 265 -15.17 12.75 10.56
N ALA A 266 -15.32 13.38 11.73
CA ALA A 266 -15.35 12.65 13.00
C ALA A 266 -16.50 11.64 13.03
N THR A 267 -17.69 12.03 12.56
CA THR A 267 -18.88 11.16 12.51
C THR A 267 -18.64 9.96 11.58
N GLN A 268 -18.16 10.20 10.35
CA GLN A 268 -17.81 9.12 9.43
C GLN A 268 -16.78 8.15 10.01
N ARG A 269 -15.80 8.69 10.74
CA ARG A 269 -14.77 7.87 11.39
C ARG A 269 -15.37 6.95 12.46
N ASP A 270 -16.28 7.45 13.28
CA ASP A 270 -16.94 6.66 14.31
C ASP A 270 -17.82 5.56 13.67
N GLU A 271 -18.58 5.87 12.62
CA GLU A 271 -19.38 4.93 11.86
C GLU A 271 -18.52 3.83 11.19
N ILE A 272 -17.40 4.22 10.58
CA ILE A 272 -16.44 3.26 9.97
C ILE A 272 -15.91 2.31 11.03
N VAL A 273 -15.47 2.84 12.19
CA VAL A 273 -14.91 2.02 13.25
C VAL A 273 -15.92 1.03 13.77
N GLU A 274 -17.14 1.48 14.06
CA GLU A 274 -18.20 0.61 14.55
C GLU A 274 -18.56 -0.46 13.51
N SER A 275 -18.89 -0.08 12.29
CA SER A 275 -19.29 -1.02 11.23
C SER A 275 -18.19 -2.02 10.90
N SER A 276 -16.93 -1.58 10.78
CA SER A 276 -15.82 -2.48 10.49
C SER A 276 -15.54 -3.49 11.60
N LEU A 277 -15.64 -3.06 12.87
CA LEU A 277 -15.48 -3.95 14.01
C LEU A 277 -16.67 -4.91 14.17
N GLN A 278 -17.90 -4.48 13.81
CA GLN A 278 -19.07 -5.36 13.77
C GLN A 278 -18.90 -6.43 12.70
N ARG A 279 -18.55 -6.04 11.47
CA ARG A 279 -18.31 -6.96 10.35
C ARG A 279 -17.17 -7.94 10.63
N ALA A 280 -16.13 -7.53 11.35
CA ALA A 280 -15.05 -8.41 11.80
C ALA A 280 -15.40 -9.26 13.04
N GLY A 281 -16.63 -9.22 13.55
CA GLY A 281 -17.08 -9.95 14.73
C GLY A 281 -16.37 -9.58 16.03
N LEU A 282 -15.78 -8.36 16.10
CA LEU A 282 -14.96 -7.91 17.24
C LEU A 282 -15.65 -6.86 18.13
N TRP A 283 -16.65 -6.14 17.62
CA TRP A 283 -17.30 -4.99 18.27
C TRP A 283 -17.72 -5.26 19.72
N LYS A 284 -18.43 -6.36 19.94
CA LYS A 284 -18.96 -6.72 21.29
C LYS A 284 -17.87 -6.88 22.35
N GLU A 285 -16.64 -7.20 21.94
CA GLU A 285 -15.52 -7.46 22.83
C GLU A 285 -14.69 -6.19 23.12
N VAL A 286 -14.77 -5.16 22.25
CA VAL A 286 -13.85 -4.02 22.32
C VAL A 286 -14.53 -2.65 22.40
N ARG A 287 -15.84 -2.53 22.20
CA ARG A 287 -16.56 -1.25 22.15
C ARG A 287 -16.34 -0.36 23.37
N ASP A 288 -16.17 -0.95 24.55
CA ASP A 288 -15.96 -0.21 25.80
C ASP A 288 -14.48 0.14 26.07
N ARG A 289 -13.56 -0.24 25.15
CA ARG A 289 -12.11 -0.05 25.29
C ARG A 289 -11.41 0.33 23.97
N LEU A 290 -12.09 1.02 23.07
CA LEU A 290 -11.58 1.41 21.75
C LEU A 290 -10.29 2.24 21.80
N ARG A 291 -10.05 2.96 22.89
CA ARG A 291 -8.85 3.79 23.10
C ARG A 291 -7.66 3.03 23.70
N GLN A 292 -7.83 1.75 24.04
CA GLN A 292 -6.73 0.91 24.50
C GLN A 292 -5.85 0.48 23.32
N PRO A 293 -4.54 0.24 23.57
CA PRO A 293 -3.61 -0.22 22.53
C PRO A 293 -4.02 -1.55 21.92
N GLY A 294 -3.93 -1.65 20.59
CA GLY A 294 -4.26 -2.88 19.85
C GLY A 294 -3.34 -4.06 20.17
N GLY A 295 -2.09 -3.80 20.61
CA GLY A 295 -1.15 -4.84 21.05
C GLY A 295 -1.58 -5.62 22.28
N GLY A 296 -2.49 -5.08 23.12
CA GLY A 296 -3.03 -5.75 24.32
C GLY A 296 -4.15 -6.77 24.02
N LEU A 297 -4.55 -6.94 22.80
CA LEU A 297 -5.56 -7.91 22.37
C LEU A 297 -4.97 -9.34 22.28
N SER A 298 -5.82 -10.37 22.45
CA SER A 298 -5.42 -11.76 22.15
C SER A 298 -5.13 -11.95 20.66
N GLY A 299 -4.40 -13.00 20.28
CA GLY A 299 -4.06 -13.28 18.88
C GLY A 299 -5.26 -13.29 17.94
N GLY A 300 -6.35 -13.98 18.33
CA GLY A 300 -7.59 -14.00 17.55
C GLY A 300 -8.31 -12.64 17.49
N GLN A 301 -8.23 -11.83 18.55
CA GLN A 301 -8.75 -10.46 18.55
C GLN A 301 -7.89 -9.55 17.65
N GLN A 302 -6.56 -9.70 17.70
CA GLN A 302 -5.64 -8.95 16.82
C GLN A 302 -5.90 -9.28 15.35
N GLN A 303 -6.14 -10.56 15.01
CA GLN A 303 -6.46 -10.95 13.64
C GLN A 303 -7.78 -10.34 13.17
N ARG A 304 -8.82 -10.37 14.00
CA ARG A 304 -10.09 -9.71 13.68
C ARG A 304 -9.96 -8.18 13.61
N LEU A 305 -9.05 -7.58 14.40
CA LEU A 305 -8.72 -6.16 14.25
C LEU A 305 -8.06 -5.86 12.89
N CYS A 306 -7.16 -6.75 12.42
CA CYS A 306 -6.57 -6.63 11.08
C CYS A 306 -7.62 -6.79 9.96
N ILE A 307 -8.61 -7.68 10.15
CA ILE A 307 -9.76 -7.79 9.24
C ILE A 307 -10.57 -6.49 9.25
N ALA A 308 -10.91 -5.95 10.43
CA ALA A 308 -11.63 -4.69 10.55
C ALA A 308 -10.89 -3.53 9.88
N ARG A 309 -9.57 -3.44 10.05
CA ARG A 309 -8.71 -2.45 9.38
C ARG A 309 -8.75 -2.56 7.86
N ALA A 310 -8.72 -3.78 7.32
CA ALA A 310 -8.82 -4.01 5.89
C ALA A 310 -10.19 -3.60 5.35
N LEU A 311 -11.28 -3.96 6.06
CA LEU A 311 -12.65 -3.65 5.69
C LEU A 311 -12.99 -2.15 5.77
N ALA A 312 -12.29 -1.39 6.60
CA ALA A 312 -12.54 0.04 6.80
C ALA A 312 -12.40 0.86 5.50
N LEU A 313 -11.52 0.46 4.60
CA LEU A 313 -11.35 1.08 3.28
C LEU A 313 -12.38 0.61 2.25
N ARG A 314 -13.34 -0.26 2.63
CA ARG A 314 -14.36 -0.87 1.78
C ARG A 314 -13.75 -1.50 0.51
N PRO A 315 -12.83 -2.46 0.67
CA PRO A 315 -12.28 -3.16 -0.49
C PRO A 315 -13.39 -3.97 -1.17
N ARG A 316 -13.27 -4.15 -2.47
CA ARG A 316 -14.18 -4.98 -3.28
C ARG A 316 -13.77 -6.45 -3.24
N VAL A 317 -12.47 -6.70 -3.00
CA VAL A 317 -11.88 -8.03 -2.82
C VAL A 317 -11.05 -8.06 -1.54
N LEU A 318 -11.13 -9.12 -0.75
CA LEU A 318 -10.35 -9.34 0.46
C LEU A 318 -9.51 -10.61 0.33
N LEU A 319 -8.22 -10.45 0.32
CA LEU A 319 -7.24 -11.54 0.29
C LEU A 319 -6.86 -11.93 1.71
N MET A 320 -6.82 -13.22 2.01
CA MET A 320 -6.45 -13.75 3.33
C MET A 320 -5.37 -14.82 3.20
N ASP A 321 -4.17 -14.55 3.72
CA ASP A 321 -3.05 -15.51 3.72
C ASP A 321 -3.03 -16.27 5.05
N GLU A 322 -3.53 -17.50 5.06
CA GLU A 322 -3.59 -18.39 6.24
C GLU A 322 -4.11 -17.73 7.53
N PRO A 323 -5.28 -17.07 7.53
CA PRO A 323 -5.69 -16.15 8.60
C PRO A 323 -5.89 -16.82 9.98
N CYS A 324 -5.94 -18.16 10.03
CA CYS A 324 -6.20 -18.94 11.26
C CYS A 324 -5.02 -19.80 11.70
N SER A 325 -3.89 -19.82 11.00
CA SER A 325 -2.78 -20.80 11.21
C SER A 325 -2.15 -20.78 12.61
N ALA A 326 -2.19 -19.64 13.31
CA ALA A 326 -1.57 -19.44 14.62
C ALA A 326 -2.60 -19.26 15.75
N LEU A 327 -3.87 -19.67 15.54
CA LEU A 327 -4.97 -19.37 16.47
C LEU A 327 -5.51 -20.63 17.14
N ASP A 328 -6.10 -20.43 18.30
CA ASP A 328 -6.85 -21.46 19.00
C ASP A 328 -8.16 -21.84 18.27
N PRO A 329 -8.74 -23.03 18.53
CA PRO A 329 -9.94 -23.48 17.81
C PRO A 329 -11.14 -22.55 17.93
N THR A 330 -11.30 -21.85 19.08
CA THR A 330 -12.41 -20.94 19.29
C THR A 330 -12.26 -19.68 18.45
N SER A 331 -11.04 -19.12 18.41
CA SER A 331 -10.72 -17.96 17.57
C SER A 331 -10.81 -18.30 16.08
N THR A 332 -10.36 -19.48 15.69
CA THR A 332 -10.49 -20.00 14.32
C THR A 332 -11.95 -20.04 13.89
N ARG A 333 -12.84 -20.64 14.70
CA ARG A 333 -14.27 -20.71 14.39
C ARG A 333 -14.89 -19.33 14.18
N ARG A 334 -14.57 -18.36 15.04
CA ARG A 334 -15.08 -16.99 14.89
C ARG A 334 -14.63 -16.32 13.62
N ILE A 335 -13.39 -16.56 13.16
CA ILE A 335 -12.90 -16.02 11.88
C ILE A 335 -13.60 -16.74 10.71
N GLU A 336 -13.81 -18.05 10.78
CA GLU A 336 -14.57 -18.78 9.77
C GLU A 336 -16.02 -18.25 9.65
N GLU A 337 -16.71 -18.03 10.76
CA GLU A 337 -18.03 -17.40 10.80
C GLU A 337 -17.98 -16.00 10.17
N THR A 338 -16.96 -15.20 10.50
CA THR A 338 -16.75 -13.87 9.90
C THR A 338 -16.54 -13.95 8.38
N ILE A 339 -15.78 -14.93 7.86
CA ILE A 339 -15.55 -15.12 6.41
C ILE A 339 -16.87 -15.43 5.70
N VAL A 340 -17.67 -16.33 6.27
CA VAL A 340 -18.98 -16.72 5.69
C VAL A 340 -19.95 -15.51 5.67
N ASP A 341 -19.96 -14.70 6.73
CA ASP A 341 -20.82 -13.51 6.80
C ASP A 341 -20.37 -12.44 5.79
N LEU A 342 -19.07 -12.28 5.60
CA LEU A 342 -18.50 -11.23 4.74
C LEU A 342 -18.69 -11.49 3.24
N ARG A 343 -18.95 -12.71 2.78
CA ARG A 343 -19.08 -13.04 1.35
C ARG A 343 -20.19 -12.28 0.65
N THR A 344 -21.19 -11.81 1.40
CA THR A 344 -22.27 -10.97 0.85
C THR A 344 -21.83 -9.53 0.56
N ASP A 345 -20.69 -9.11 1.11
CA ASP A 345 -20.23 -7.73 1.10
C ASP A 345 -18.90 -7.55 0.35
N VAL A 346 -18.12 -8.63 0.17
CA VAL A 346 -16.78 -8.58 -0.44
C VAL A 346 -16.43 -9.95 -1.03
N THR A 347 -15.82 -9.97 -2.20
CA THR A 347 -15.25 -11.19 -2.78
C THR A 347 -14.03 -11.61 -1.98
N ILE A 348 -13.89 -12.90 -1.64
CA ILE A 348 -12.82 -13.37 -0.73
C ILE A 348 -11.95 -14.40 -1.43
N VAL A 349 -10.62 -14.24 -1.28
CA VAL A 349 -9.64 -15.26 -1.68
C VAL A 349 -8.84 -15.65 -0.44
N ILE A 350 -8.89 -16.91 -0.07
CA ILE A 350 -8.22 -17.42 1.14
C ILE A 350 -7.18 -18.48 0.80
N VAL A 351 -5.96 -18.30 1.27
CA VAL A 351 -4.96 -19.38 1.31
C VAL A 351 -5.11 -20.13 2.63
N THR A 352 -5.20 -21.44 2.58
CA THR A 352 -5.18 -22.29 3.77
C THR A 352 -4.56 -23.65 3.49
N HIS A 353 -3.86 -24.18 4.48
CA HIS A 353 -3.40 -25.57 4.48
C HIS A 353 -4.34 -26.50 5.27
N ASN A 354 -5.40 -25.95 5.88
CA ASN A 354 -6.41 -26.71 6.60
C ASN A 354 -7.57 -27.06 5.68
N MET A 355 -7.62 -28.33 5.25
CA MET A 355 -8.65 -28.84 4.32
C MET A 355 -10.06 -28.69 4.89
N GLN A 356 -10.24 -28.91 6.19
CA GLN A 356 -11.55 -28.78 6.82
C GLN A 356 -12.01 -27.32 6.83
N GLN A 357 -11.09 -26.37 6.99
CA GLN A 357 -11.40 -24.95 6.89
C GLN A 357 -11.82 -24.60 5.46
N ALA A 358 -11.03 -24.97 4.44
CA ALA A 358 -11.38 -24.74 3.05
C ALA A 358 -12.78 -25.28 2.74
N ALA A 359 -13.07 -26.54 3.11
CA ALA A 359 -14.38 -27.15 2.88
C ALA A 359 -15.56 -26.43 3.57
N ARG A 360 -15.32 -25.76 4.72
CA ARG A 360 -16.39 -25.06 5.46
C ARG A 360 -16.67 -23.66 4.94
N VAL A 361 -15.63 -22.94 4.47
CA VAL A 361 -15.76 -21.50 4.22
C VAL A 361 -15.77 -21.13 2.74
N SER A 362 -15.37 -21.99 1.82
CA SER A 362 -15.25 -21.63 0.41
C SER A 362 -16.36 -22.22 -0.47
N ASP A 363 -16.69 -21.46 -1.50
CA ASP A 363 -17.60 -21.84 -2.58
C ASP A 363 -16.82 -22.51 -3.72
N GLN A 364 -15.63 -21.97 -4.03
CA GLN A 364 -14.69 -22.46 -5.04
C GLN A 364 -13.37 -22.86 -4.39
N CYS A 365 -12.67 -23.81 -4.99
CA CYS A 365 -11.37 -24.26 -4.52
C CYS A 365 -10.42 -24.48 -5.70
N ALA A 366 -9.17 -24.03 -5.54
CA ALA A 366 -8.09 -24.26 -6.51
C ALA A 366 -6.92 -24.98 -5.82
N PHE A 367 -6.53 -26.12 -6.36
CA PHE A 367 -5.39 -26.91 -5.87
C PHE A 367 -4.11 -26.53 -6.60
N PHE A 368 -3.17 -25.99 -5.86
CA PHE A 368 -1.82 -25.63 -6.32
C PHE A 368 -0.83 -26.75 -6.00
N LEU A 369 0.03 -27.04 -6.95
CA LEU A 369 1.12 -28.00 -6.79
C LEU A 369 2.39 -27.50 -7.48
N ALA A 370 3.53 -27.67 -6.83
CA ALA A 370 4.86 -27.61 -7.42
C ALA A 370 5.55 -28.93 -7.16
N GLU A 371 6.00 -29.58 -8.20
CA GLU A 371 6.87 -30.75 -8.09
C GLU A 371 8.32 -30.30 -7.86
N GLN A 372 9.18 -31.20 -7.43
CA GLN A 372 10.55 -30.82 -7.07
C GLN A 372 11.29 -30.18 -8.26
N GLY A 373 11.67 -28.90 -8.12
CA GLY A 373 12.38 -28.14 -9.13
C GLY A 373 11.50 -27.52 -10.22
N THR A 374 10.15 -27.64 -10.12
CA THR A 374 9.22 -27.02 -11.06
C THR A 374 8.47 -25.84 -10.42
N PRO A 375 8.02 -24.84 -11.20
CA PRO A 375 7.13 -23.81 -10.71
C PRO A 375 5.76 -24.38 -10.31
N GLY A 376 5.07 -23.65 -9.43
CA GLY A 376 3.71 -23.98 -9.04
C GLY A 376 2.72 -23.79 -10.19
N VAL A 377 1.79 -24.72 -10.30
CA VAL A 377 0.67 -24.69 -11.24
C VAL A 377 -0.64 -24.99 -10.52
N ILE A 378 -1.77 -24.59 -11.11
CA ILE A 378 -3.08 -25.07 -10.70
C ILE A 378 -3.29 -26.45 -11.37
N VAL A 379 -3.46 -27.46 -10.56
CA VAL A 379 -3.72 -28.84 -11.02
C VAL A 379 -5.20 -29.01 -11.31
N GLU A 380 -6.05 -28.50 -10.42
CA GLU A 380 -7.48 -28.61 -10.52
C GLU A 380 -8.16 -27.43 -9.81
N HIS A 381 -9.26 -26.93 -10.37
CA HIS A 381 -10.09 -25.93 -9.71
C HIS A 381 -11.58 -26.15 -10.05
N GLY A 382 -12.46 -25.73 -9.14
CA GLY A 382 -13.90 -25.87 -9.32
C GLY A 382 -14.66 -25.69 -8.01
N PRO A 383 -15.96 -26.00 -7.99
CA PRO A 383 -16.76 -25.97 -6.78
C PRO A 383 -16.12 -26.79 -5.66
N THR A 384 -16.07 -26.24 -4.45
CA THR A 384 -15.38 -26.83 -3.30
C THR A 384 -15.81 -28.26 -3.03
N ASN A 385 -17.12 -28.54 -3.08
CA ASN A 385 -17.63 -29.91 -2.88
C ASN A 385 -17.10 -30.89 -3.95
N ALA A 386 -16.97 -30.47 -5.21
CA ALA A 386 -16.44 -31.33 -6.27
C ALA A 386 -14.95 -31.66 -6.02
N ILE A 387 -14.16 -30.66 -5.64
CA ILE A 387 -12.72 -30.85 -5.34
C ILE A 387 -12.49 -31.80 -4.14
N PHE A 388 -13.36 -31.73 -3.12
CA PHE A 388 -13.20 -32.57 -1.91
C PHE A 388 -13.84 -33.96 -1.99
N GLU A 389 -14.99 -34.08 -2.67
CA GLU A 389 -15.77 -35.30 -2.71
C GLU A 389 -15.47 -36.15 -3.95
N ASN A 390 -15.20 -35.50 -5.09
CA ASN A 390 -15.01 -36.20 -6.37
C ASN A 390 -13.96 -35.50 -7.26
N PRO A 391 -12.70 -35.36 -6.77
CA PRO A 391 -11.63 -34.77 -7.56
C PRO A 391 -11.35 -35.55 -8.84
N GLN A 392 -11.09 -34.85 -9.93
CA GLN A 392 -10.83 -35.47 -11.25
C GLN A 392 -9.36 -35.86 -11.44
N ASP A 393 -8.44 -35.10 -10.80
CA ASP A 393 -7.01 -35.38 -10.84
C ASP A 393 -6.59 -36.23 -9.64
N GLN A 394 -5.83 -37.28 -9.88
CA GLN A 394 -5.36 -38.21 -8.83
C GLN A 394 -4.50 -37.48 -7.77
N ARG A 395 -3.71 -36.47 -8.18
CA ARG A 395 -2.88 -35.66 -7.26
C ARG A 395 -3.74 -34.84 -6.30
N THR A 396 -4.86 -34.31 -6.79
CA THR A 396 -5.87 -33.63 -5.95
C THR A 396 -6.48 -34.65 -4.97
N ALA A 397 -6.89 -35.81 -5.45
CA ALA A 397 -7.45 -36.87 -4.61
C ALA A 397 -6.49 -37.29 -3.50
N ASP A 398 -5.22 -37.48 -3.81
CA ASP A 398 -4.20 -37.88 -2.83
C ASP A 398 -3.97 -36.78 -1.80
N TYR A 399 -3.96 -35.50 -2.24
CA TYR A 399 -3.77 -34.34 -1.36
C TYR A 399 -4.93 -34.17 -0.36
N VAL A 400 -6.19 -34.14 -0.85
CA VAL A 400 -7.37 -33.94 0.02
C VAL A 400 -7.59 -35.09 0.98
N ASN A 401 -7.17 -36.33 0.63
CA ASN A 401 -7.23 -37.49 1.48
C ASN A 401 -6.01 -37.69 2.41
N GLY A 402 -5.09 -36.71 2.45
CA GLY A 402 -3.90 -36.76 3.32
C GLY A 402 -2.87 -37.84 2.92
N ARG A 403 -2.86 -38.29 1.67
CA ARG A 403 -1.93 -39.29 1.13
C ARG A 403 -0.71 -38.66 0.44
N PHE A 404 -0.55 -37.34 0.64
CA PHE A 404 0.52 -36.55 0.03
C PHE A 404 1.72 -36.51 0.98
N GLY A 405 2.87 -37.11 0.59
CA GLY A 405 4.09 -37.12 1.39
C GLY A 405 5.20 -37.90 0.68
#